data_44decc7e99bf4cd63b4965ea278bd05f
#
_entry.id   44decc7e99bf4cd63b4965ea278bd05f
#
_cell.length_a   1.000
_cell.length_b   1.000
_cell.length_c   1.000
_cell.angle_alpha   90.00
_cell.angle_beta   90.00
_cell.angle_gamma   90.00
#
_symmetry.space_group_name_H-M   'P 1'
#
loop_
_entity.id
_entity.type
_entity.pdbx_description
1 polymer ?
#
loop_
_entity_poly.entity_id
_entity_poly.type
_entity_poly.pdbx_seq_one_letter_code
_entity_poly.pdbx_strand_id
1 'polypeptide(L)'
;PSSSNLPKQFNLLYVKTINEEIIILLKDIDSDSYPRLHILKYSQSLEDELKKASLDLKNGVKTIGEIDTSISNNHYGITFRKIKKNIPVK
;
A
#
# COMPACT_ATOMS: atom_id res chain seq x y z
N PRO A 1 4.32 17.25 5.48
CA PRO A 1 3.26 16.48 4.86
C PRO A 1 3.66 15.90 3.54
N SER A 2 4.76 15.41 3.46
CA SER A 2 5.23 14.90 2.20
C SER A 2 4.98 13.43 2.07
N SER A 3 4.37 13.04 0.97
CA SER A 3 4.18 11.65 0.65
C SER A 3 5.47 10.97 0.26
N SER A 4 6.55 11.72 0.15
CA SER A 4 7.81 11.15 -0.29
C SER A 4 8.51 10.36 0.79
N ASN A 5 8.00 10.40 2.03
CA ASN A 5 8.64 9.68 3.13
C ASN A 5 7.95 8.36 3.41
N LEU A 6 7.67 7.62 2.38
CA LEU A 6 7.06 6.30 2.54
C LEU A 6 8.08 5.32 3.11
N PRO A 7 7.67 4.49 4.07
CA PRO A 7 8.57 3.44 4.56
C PRO A 7 8.81 2.40 3.48
N LYS A 8 9.91 1.70 3.59
CA LYS A 8 10.27 0.70 2.61
C LYS A 8 9.26 -0.42 2.50
N GLN A 9 8.72 -0.84 3.63
CA GLN A 9 7.69 -1.87 3.67
C GLN A 9 6.64 -1.46 4.68
N PHE A 10 5.40 -1.69 4.33
CA PHE A 10 4.32 -1.25 5.20
C PHE A 10 3.08 -2.12 5.03
N ASN A 11 2.27 -2.14 6.08
CA ASN A 11 0.93 -2.71 6.00
C ASN A 11 0.01 -1.64 5.47
N LEU A 12 -0.69 -1.95 4.40
CA LEU A 12 -1.71 -1.05 3.89
C LEU A 12 -2.99 -1.28 4.68
N LEU A 13 -3.57 -0.20 5.20
CA LEU A 13 -4.76 -0.29 6.04
C LEU A 13 -5.99 0.30 5.38
N TYR A 14 -5.82 1.27 4.48
CA TYR A 14 -6.95 1.96 3.91
C TYR A 14 -6.51 2.73 2.67
N VAL A 15 -7.39 2.79 1.68
CA VAL A 15 -7.14 3.52 0.44
C VAL A 15 -8.39 4.27 0.05
N LYS A 16 -8.23 5.50 -0.36
CA LYS A 16 -9.32 6.27 -0.92
C LYS A 16 -8.79 7.22 -1.99
N THR A 17 -9.48 7.28 -3.11
CA THR A 17 -9.13 8.21 -4.17
C THR A 17 -10.13 9.36 -4.15
N ILE A 18 -9.64 10.57 -4.04
CA ILE A 18 -10.47 11.77 -4.04
C ILE A 18 -9.88 12.74 -5.03
N ASN A 19 -10.65 13.08 -6.04
CA ASN A 19 -10.19 13.99 -7.10
C ASN A 19 -8.92 13.45 -7.73
N GLU A 20 -7.84 14.18 -7.65
CA GLU A 20 -6.60 13.72 -8.24
C GLU A 20 -5.57 13.33 -7.19
N GLU A 21 -6.06 12.90 -6.04
CA GLU A 21 -5.20 12.47 -4.96
C GLU A 21 -5.61 11.11 -4.48
N ILE A 22 -4.62 10.34 -4.07
CA ILE A 22 -4.87 9.02 -3.48
C ILE A 22 -4.40 9.09 -2.03
N ILE A 23 -5.32 8.81 -1.13
CA ILE A 23 -5.03 8.84 0.31
C ILE A 23 -4.88 7.42 0.79
N ILE A 24 -3.77 7.13 1.43
CA ILE A 24 -3.55 5.81 2.00
C ILE A 24 -3.22 5.94 3.47
N LEU A 25 -3.69 4.97 4.23
CA LEU A 25 -3.31 4.80 5.63
C LEU A 25 -2.44 3.57 5.70
N LEU A 26 -1.26 3.72 6.26
CA LEU A 26 -0.32 2.61 6.32
C LEU A 26 0.42 2.60 7.64
N LYS A 27 0.99 1.46 7.97
CA LYS A 27 1.82 1.31 9.14
C LYS A 27 3.15 0.70 8.72
N ASP A 28 4.23 1.34 9.14
CA ASP A 28 5.58 0.84 8.87
C ASP A 28 5.75 -0.51 9.56
N ILE A 29 6.21 -1.50 8.80
CA ILE A 29 6.43 -2.83 9.37
C ILE A 29 7.64 -2.84 10.29
N ASP A 30 8.62 -2.02 9.97
CA ASP A 30 9.91 -2.07 10.64
C ASP A 30 10.01 -1.14 11.85
N SER A 31 8.90 -0.57 12.26
CA SER A 31 8.95 0.32 13.43
C SER A 31 7.64 0.17 14.21
N ASP A 32 7.67 0.69 15.44
CA ASP A 32 6.49 0.67 16.30
C ASP A 32 5.66 1.92 16.16
N SER A 33 5.88 2.69 15.11
CA SER A 33 5.14 3.93 14.95
C SER A 33 3.66 3.63 14.66
N TYR A 34 2.84 4.62 14.97
CA TYR A 34 1.42 4.52 14.69
C TYR A 34 1.15 4.60 13.19
N PRO A 35 0.01 4.09 12.74
CA PRO A 35 -0.37 4.26 11.34
C PRO A 35 -0.40 5.73 10.94
N ARG A 36 -0.04 6.01 9.72
CA ARG A 36 0.02 7.37 9.21
C ARG A 36 -0.67 7.48 7.87
N LEU A 37 -1.28 8.62 7.65
CA LEU A 37 -1.88 8.94 6.37
C LEU A 37 -0.83 9.55 5.45
N HIS A 38 -0.89 9.15 4.19
CA HIS A 38 -0.07 9.74 3.15
C HIS A 38 -0.96 10.12 1.99
N ILE A 39 -0.68 11.25 1.40
CA ILE A 39 -1.42 11.72 0.23
C ILE A 39 -0.50 11.58 -0.96
N LEU A 40 -0.91 10.78 -1.93
CA LEU A 40 -0.12 10.50 -3.10
C LEU A 40 -0.72 11.16 -4.32
N LYS A 41 0.14 11.56 -5.23
CA LYS A 41 -0.32 12.12 -6.48
C LYS A 41 -0.89 11.01 -7.35
N TYR A 42 -2.02 11.30 -7.94
CA TYR A 42 -2.71 10.32 -8.76
C TYR A 42 -1.92 9.97 -10.01
N SER A 43 -1.92 8.70 -10.37
CA SER A 43 -1.56 8.24 -11.69
C SER A 43 -2.36 6.97 -11.95
N GLN A 44 -2.58 6.68 -13.22
CA GLN A 44 -3.37 5.50 -13.58
C GLN A 44 -2.67 4.23 -13.09
N SER A 45 -1.37 4.16 -13.26
CA SER A 45 -0.64 2.97 -12.83
C SER A 45 -0.68 2.79 -11.33
N LEU A 46 -0.63 3.88 -10.58
CA LEU A 46 -0.74 3.81 -9.13
C LEU A 46 -2.14 3.37 -8.71
N GLU A 47 -3.16 3.91 -9.37
CA GLU A 47 -4.52 3.52 -9.06
C GLU A 47 -4.75 2.05 -9.36
N ASP A 48 -4.22 1.56 -10.47
CA ASP A 48 -4.38 0.15 -10.82
C ASP A 48 -3.75 -0.75 -9.76
N GLU A 49 -2.59 -0.37 -9.28
CA GLU A 49 -1.91 -1.14 -8.25
C GLU A 49 -2.70 -1.12 -6.95
N LEU A 50 -3.18 0.05 -6.56
CA LEU A 50 -3.92 0.19 -5.31
C LEU A 50 -5.31 -0.44 -5.37
N LYS A 51 -5.88 -0.53 -6.56
CA LYS A 51 -7.18 -1.14 -6.73
C LYS A 51 -7.16 -2.61 -6.33
N LYS A 52 -6.13 -3.32 -6.76
CA LYS A 52 -5.97 -4.71 -6.35
C LYS A 52 -5.79 -4.84 -4.85
N ALA A 53 -4.95 -3.97 -4.29
CA ALA A 53 -4.70 -4.00 -2.86
C ALA A 53 -5.96 -3.69 -2.06
N SER A 54 -6.74 -2.73 -2.55
CA SER A 54 -7.97 -2.34 -1.89
C SER A 54 -8.97 -3.49 -1.85
N LEU A 55 -9.05 -4.23 -2.94
CA LEU A 55 -9.93 -5.38 -3.00
C LEU A 55 -9.50 -6.44 -1.98
N ASP A 56 -8.22 -6.68 -1.86
CA ASP A 56 -7.72 -7.63 -0.88
C ASP A 56 -8.06 -7.19 0.54
N LEU A 57 -7.94 -5.89 0.81
CA LEU A 57 -8.30 -5.38 2.13
C LEU A 57 -9.77 -5.61 2.44
N LYS A 58 -10.64 -5.42 1.48
CA LYS A 58 -12.06 -5.66 1.69
C LYS A 58 -12.35 -7.11 2.02
N ASN A 59 -11.51 -8.00 1.52
CA ASN A 59 -11.67 -9.42 1.75
C ASN A 59 -10.90 -9.92 2.97
N GLY A 60 -10.37 -9.00 3.75
CA GLY A 60 -9.66 -9.38 4.98
C GLY A 60 -8.26 -9.93 4.73
N VAL A 61 -7.72 -9.72 3.55
CA VAL A 61 -6.38 -10.21 3.22
C VAL A 61 -5.36 -9.16 3.62
N LYS A 62 -4.35 -9.58 4.36
CA LYS A 62 -3.28 -8.68 4.75
C LYS A 62 -2.44 -8.33 3.54
N THR A 63 -2.24 -7.04 3.32
CA THR A 63 -1.57 -6.54 2.14
C THR A 63 -0.34 -5.76 2.54
N ILE A 64 0.82 -6.17 2.00
CA ILE A 64 2.09 -5.53 2.29
C ILE A 64 2.53 -4.73 1.09
N GLY A 65 2.82 -3.46 1.33
CA GLY A 65 3.38 -2.60 0.29
C GLY A 65 4.88 -2.52 0.42
N GLU A 66 5.54 -2.40 -0.71
CA GLU A 66 6.99 -2.25 -0.78
C GLU A 66 7.35 -1.15 -1.76
N ILE A 67 8.45 -0.48 -1.48
CA ILE A 67 8.98 0.50 -2.42
C ILE A 67 10.11 -0.16 -3.19
N ASP A 68 9.91 -0.32 -4.49
CA ASP A 68 10.93 -0.90 -5.36
C ASP A 68 10.75 -0.32 -6.75
N THR A 69 11.53 0.69 -7.07
CA THR A 69 11.39 1.39 -8.34
C THR A 69 11.85 0.57 -9.54
N SER A 70 12.54 -0.53 -9.29
CA SER A 70 13.04 -1.34 -10.41
C SER A 70 11.97 -2.23 -11.01
N ILE A 71 10.89 -2.50 -10.29
CA ILE A 71 9.85 -3.41 -10.76
C ILE A 71 8.47 -2.77 -10.81
N SER A 72 8.36 -1.53 -10.40
CA SER A 72 7.06 -0.88 -10.30
C SER A 72 6.76 -0.05 -11.54
N ASN A 73 5.48 0.09 -11.85
CA ASN A 73 5.02 0.91 -12.96
C ASN A 73 4.67 2.33 -12.55
N ASN A 74 4.62 2.61 -11.27
CA ASN A 74 4.20 3.94 -10.83
C ASN A 74 5.40 4.73 -10.32
N HIS A 75 5.22 6.04 -10.28
CA HIS A 75 6.35 6.91 -9.97
C HIS A 75 6.77 6.88 -8.50
N TYR A 76 6.00 6.25 -7.63
CA TYR A 76 6.42 6.06 -6.25
C TYR A 76 7.18 4.77 -6.04
N GLY A 77 7.14 3.87 -7.01
CA GLY A 77 7.79 2.59 -6.87
C GLY A 77 7.05 1.63 -5.95
N ILE A 78 5.74 1.83 -5.79
CA ILE A 78 4.96 1.00 -4.86
C ILE A 78 4.48 -0.26 -5.55
N THR A 79 4.71 -1.40 -4.91
CA THR A 79 4.11 -2.66 -5.32
C THR A 79 3.51 -3.32 -4.09
N PHE A 80 2.56 -4.21 -4.30
CA PHE A 80 1.88 -4.88 -3.20
C PHE A 80 1.96 -6.37 -3.36
N ARG A 81 2.03 -7.06 -2.25
CA ARG A 81 1.95 -8.51 -2.22
C ARG A 81 1.00 -8.92 -1.11
N LYS A 82 0.36 -10.04 -1.32
CA LYS A 82 -0.53 -10.61 -0.32
C LYS A 82 0.24 -11.54 0.58
N ILE A 83 -0.15 -11.55 1.83
CA ILE A 83 0.35 -12.56 2.73
C ILE A 83 -0.71 -13.62 2.84
N LYS A 84 -0.40 -14.78 2.31
CA LYS A 84 -1.28 -15.91 2.45
C LYS A 84 -1.11 -16.47 3.84
N LYS A 85 -2.20 -16.61 4.51
CA LYS A 85 -2.16 -17.35 5.75
C LYS A 85 -1.97 -18.77 5.44
N ASN A 86 -0.85 -19.27 5.82
CA ASN A 86 -0.63 -20.70 5.79
C ASN A 86 -1.36 -21.30 6.94
N ILE A 87 -2.52 -21.78 6.66
CA ILE A 87 -3.24 -22.52 7.66
C ILE A 87 -2.75 -23.93 7.60
N PRO A 88 -2.13 -24.44 8.65
CA PRO A 88 -1.71 -25.83 8.64
C PRO A 88 -2.95 -26.67 8.57
N VAL A 89 -2.93 -27.48 7.62
CA VAL A 89 -4.02 -28.40 7.49
C VAL A 89 -3.72 -29.58 8.34
N LYS A 90 -4.35 -29.96 8.96
CA LYS A 90 -4.03 -31.01 9.68
C LYS A 90 -4.53 -31.95 9.54
#